data_66116d3f28893b43196868df665525b1
#
_entry.id   66116d3f28893b43196868df665525b1
#
_cell.length_a   1.000
_cell.length_b   1.000
_cell.length_c   1.000
_cell.angle_alpha   90.00
_cell.angle_beta   90.00
_cell.angle_gamma   90.00
#
_symmetry.space_group_name_H-M   'P 1'
#
loop_
_entity.id
_entity.type
_entity.pdbx_description
1 polymer ?
#
loop_
_entity_poly.entity_id
_entity_poly.type
_entity_poly.pdbx_seq_one_letter_code
_entity_poly.pdbx_strand_id
1 'polypeptide(L)'
;MASFDQKLRTLYLMEILLERTDDEHMLNASELCTILDQEYGISTDRRTIYTEMEVLDKFGLDIQQKKGKCPGYYIGARDFELPEVKLLVDAVQASKFITAKKSRELIGKIEKLVSENQAKQLQREVYIFNRTKTGNETIYYNVDHIHEAISANRQIKFRYTEWNLVYGQPVGPFMGRRKLLSHRLR
;
A
#
# COMPACT_ATOMS: atom_id res chain seq x y z
N MET A 1 17.86 -30.14 -6.15
CA MET A 1 17.57 -29.27 -5.00
C MET A 1 18.36 -27.97 -5.06
N ALA A 2 19.68 -27.93 -5.29
CA ALA A 2 20.47 -26.69 -5.35
C ALA A 2 19.93 -25.58 -6.29
N SER A 3 19.38 -25.94 -7.45
CA SER A 3 18.85 -24.94 -8.42
C SER A 3 17.56 -24.23 -7.96
N PHE A 4 16.74 -24.84 -7.09
CA PHE A 4 15.51 -24.24 -6.60
C PHE A 4 15.80 -23.25 -5.47
N ASP A 5 16.63 -23.64 -4.52
CA ASP A 5 17.03 -22.77 -3.40
C ASP A 5 17.80 -21.53 -3.91
N GLN A 6 18.57 -21.67 -4.98
CA GLN A 6 19.26 -20.56 -5.61
C GLN A 6 18.30 -19.51 -6.19
N LYS A 7 17.22 -19.94 -6.86
CA LYS A 7 16.22 -19.03 -7.41
C LYS A 7 15.42 -18.32 -6.30
N LEU A 8 15.05 -19.06 -5.26
CA LEU A 8 14.37 -18.51 -4.11
C LEU A 8 15.23 -17.52 -3.35
N ARG A 9 16.54 -17.77 -3.23
CA ARG A 9 17.47 -16.85 -2.57
C ARG A 9 17.44 -15.46 -3.18
N THR A 10 17.53 -15.36 -4.52
CA THR A 10 17.48 -14.08 -5.23
C THR A 10 16.16 -13.34 -4.97
N LEU A 11 15.02 -14.06 -4.96
CA LEU A 11 13.71 -13.49 -4.68
C LEU A 11 13.58 -12.99 -3.25
N TYR A 12 14.02 -13.78 -2.26
CA TYR A 12 14.02 -13.36 -0.86
C TYR A 12 14.98 -12.20 -0.61
N LEU A 13 16.16 -12.21 -1.27
CA LEU A 13 17.07 -11.07 -1.19
C LEU A 13 16.43 -9.79 -1.71
N MET A 14 15.70 -9.85 -2.82
CA MET A 14 14.95 -8.74 -3.37
C MET A 14 13.89 -8.26 -2.35
N GLU A 15 13.10 -9.18 -1.78
CA GLU A 15 12.09 -8.87 -0.78
C GLU A 15 12.68 -8.18 0.45
N ILE A 16 13.76 -8.74 1.01
CA ILE A 16 14.47 -8.16 2.17
C ILE A 16 14.94 -6.73 1.86
N LEU A 17 15.54 -6.51 0.69
CA LEU A 17 16.01 -5.18 0.31
C LEU A 17 14.85 -4.19 0.16
N LEU A 18 13.77 -4.59 -0.50
CA LEU A 18 12.58 -3.74 -0.69
C LEU A 18 11.88 -3.42 0.64
N GLU A 19 11.78 -4.39 1.55
CA GLU A 19 11.05 -4.19 2.80
C GLU A 19 11.88 -3.50 3.88
N ARG A 20 13.18 -3.83 3.99
CA ARG A 20 13.97 -3.45 5.18
C ARG A 20 15.00 -2.36 4.96
N THR A 21 15.23 -1.95 3.72
CA THR A 21 16.26 -0.94 3.45
C THR A 21 15.69 0.36 2.90
N ASP A 22 16.34 1.45 3.22
CA ASP A 22 16.14 2.78 2.69
C ASP A 22 17.45 3.59 2.85
N ASP A 23 17.46 4.88 2.50
CA ASP A 23 18.62 5.77 2.55
C ASP A 23 19.17 5.99 3.98
N GLU A 24 18.36 5.74 5.02
CA GLU A 24 18.76 5.80 6.43
C GLU A 24 19.08 4.40 7.01
N HIS A 25 18.48 3.34 6.48
CA HIS A 25 18.59 1.97 6.99
C HIS A 25 19.14 1.04 5.92
N MET A 26 20.39 0.69 6.05
CA MET A 26 21.13 -0.17 5.12
C MET A 26 21.44 -1.52 5.76
N LEU A 27 21.58 -2.56 4.92
CA LEU A 27 22.01 -3.88 5.34
C LEU A 27 23.33 -4.25 4.67
N ASN A 28 24.27 -4.75 5.44
CA ASN A 28 25.54 -5.26 4.90
C ASN A 28 25.39 -6.73 4.45
N ALA A 29 26.34 -7.22 3.64
CA ALA A 29 26.29 -8.57 3.11
C ALA A 29 26.25 -9.67 4.20
N SER A 30 26.84 -9.42 5.38
CA SER A 30 26.81 -10.39 6.49
C SER A 30 25.43 -10.47 7.14
N GLU A 31 24.79 -9.31 7.32
CA GLU A 31 23.43 -9.22 7.85
C GLU A 31 22.45 -9.90 6.91
N LEU A 32 22.60 -9.68 5.59
CA LEU A 32 21.77 -10.35 4.58
C LEU A 32 21.95 -11.87 4.60
N CYS A 33 23.18 -12.38 4.73
CA CYS A 33 23.43 -13.82 4.93
C CYS A 33 22.72 -14.35 6.17
N THR A 34 22.79 -13.60 7.29
CA THR A 34 22.16 -14.00 8.56
C THR A 34 20.64 -14.05 8.44
N ILE A 35 20.03 -13.04 7.82
CA ILE A 35 18.56 -12.98 7.61
C ILE A 35 18.11 -14.14 6.72
N LEU A 36 18.81 -14.41 5.61
CA LEU A 36 18.48 -15.51 4.71
C LEU A 36 18.56 -16.87 5.41
N ASP A 37 19.57 -17.09 6.26
CA ASP A 37 19.72 -18.32 7.00
C ASP A 37 18.66 -18.47 8.10
N GLN A 38 18.45 -17.44 8.90
CA GLN A 38 17.53 -17.50 10.06
C GLN A 38 16.04 -17.50 9.69
N GLU A 39 15.64 -16.70 8.70
CA GLU A 39 14.22 -16.53 8.39
C GLU A 39 13.75 -17.42 7.24
N TYR A 40 14.64 -17.72 6.29
CA TYR A 40 14.30 -18.48 5.09
C TYR A 40 15.01 -19.86 5.01
N GLY A 41 15.91 -20.15 5.96
CA GLY A 41 16.65 -21.43 5.99
C GLY A 41 17.63 -21.58 4.83
N ILE A 42 18.06 -20.48 4.20
CA ILE A 42 18.96 -20.49 3.04
C ILE A 42 20.34 -20.02 3.48
N SER A 43 21.23 -20.97 3.72
CA SER A 43 22.63 -20.66 4.04
C SER A 43 23.38 -20.20 2.79
N THR A 44 24.09 -19.08 2.90
CA THR A 44 24.82 -18.46 1.78
C THR A 44 26.04 -17.69 2.29
N ASP A 45 26.95 -17.37 1.40
CA ASP A 45 28.14 -16.57 1.68
C ASP A 45 28.07 -15.17 1.07
N ARG A 46 28.95 -14.26 1.54
CA ARG A 46 29.00 -12.88 1.09
C ARG A 46 29.28 -12.74 -0.41
N ARG A 47 30.10 -13.61 -0.98
CA ARG A 47 30.45 -13.57 -2.41
C ARG A 47 29.22 -13.84 -3.26
N THR A 48 28.42 -14.78 -2.83
CA THR A 48 27.15 -15.11 -3.48
C THR A 48 26.18 -13.91 -3.38
N ILE A 49 26.09 -13.25 -2.22
CA ILE A 49 25.27 -12.02 -2.08
C ILE A 49 25.69 -10.95 -3.09
N TYR A 50 26.98 -10.70 -3.27
CA TYR A 50 27.45 -9.71 -4.25
C TYR A 50 27.03 -10.08 -5.68
N THR A 51 27.12 -11.36 -6.04
CA THR A 51 26.67 -11.83 -7.37
C THR A 51 25.16 -11.65 -7.56
N GLU A 52 24.38 -11.96 -6.51
CA GLU A 52 22.92 -11.78 -6.55
C GLU A 52 22.53 -10.29 -6.64
N MET A 53 23.27 -9.39 -5.95
CA MET A 53 23.09 -7.95 -6.08
C MET A 53 23.28 -7.46 -7.53
N GLU A 54 24.30 -7.96 -8.23
CA GLU A 54 24.52 -7.63 -9.64
C GLU A 54 23.37 -8.13 -10.54
N VAL A 55 22.77 -9.27 -10.20
CA VAL A 55 21.60 -9.81 -10.91
C VAL A 55 20.39 -8.92 -10.69
N LEU A 56 20.14 -8.49 -9.45
CA LEU A 56 19.02 -7.63 -9.10
C LEU A 56 19.16 -6.22 -9.69
N ASP A 57 20.38 -5.69 -9.72
CA ASP A 57 20.68 -4.41 -10.38
C ASP A 57 20.40 -4.48 -11.89
N LYS A 58 20.84 -5.56 -12.56
CA LYS A 58 20.50 -5.83 -13.97
C LYS A 58 19.02 -6.06 -14.22
N PHE A 59 18.29 -6.56 -13.23
CA PHE A 59 16.84 -6.69 -13.29
C PHE A 59 16.14 -5.32 -13.26
N GLY A 60 16.81 -4.29 -12.76
CA GLY A 60 16.30 -2.90 -12.73
C GLY A 60 16.04 -2.36 -11.32
N LEU A 61 16.47 -3.05 -10.28
CA LEU A 61 16.45 -2.51 -8.93
C LEU A 61 17.61 -1.54 -8.74
N ASP A 62 17.32 -0.32 -8.32
CA ASP A 62 18.35 0.68 -8.02
C ASP A 62 19.03 0.36 -6.66
N ILE A 63 19.97 -0.57 -6.71
CA ILE A 63 20.72 -0.98 -5.52
C ILE A 63 21.91 -0.05 -5.30
N GLN A 64 21.81 0.77 -4.27
CA GLN A 64 22.87 1.69 -3.87
C GLN A 64 23.74 1.11 -2.76
N GLN A 65 25.02 1.45 -2.80
CA GLN A 65 25.98 1.08 -1.77
C GLN A 65 26.50 2.31 -1.04
N LYS A 66 26.25 2.42 0.25
CA LYS A 66 26.85 3.45 1.09
C LYS A 66 28.16 2.94 1.69
N LYS A 67 29.22 3.74 1.52
CA LYS A 67 30.52 3.50 2.12
C LYS A 67 30.70 4.40 3.34
N GLY A 68 31.39 3.95 4.38
CA GLY A 68 31.68 4.78 5.55
C GLY A 68 31.50 4.05 6.87
N LYS A 69 31.02 4.75 7.89
CA LYS A 69 30.94 4.23 9.27
C LYS A 69 29.94 3.07 9.42
N CYS A 70 28.87 3.07 8.62
CA CYS A 70 27.87 1.99 8.53
C CYS A 70 27.73 1.61 7.06
N PRO A 71 28.60 0.77 6.50
CA PRO A 71 28.53 0.38 5.10
C PRO A 71 27.41 -0.62 4.88
N GLY A 72 26.65 -0.47 3.80
CA GLY A 72 25.56 -1.40 3.48
C GLY A 72 24.94 -1.11 2.12
N TYR A 73 23.99 -1.94 1.77
CA TYR A 73 23.17 -1.84 0.56
C TYR A 73 21.77 -1.39 0.90
N TYR A 74 21.17 -0.61 0.01
CA TYR A 74 19.79 -0.16 0.13
C TYR A 74 19.20 0.10 -1.26
N ILE A 75 17.88 0.15 -1.32
CA ILE A 75 17.16 0.55 -2.54
C ILE A 75 17.09 2.07 -2.60
N GLY A 76 17.74 2.67 -3.59
CA GLY A 76 17.80 4.13 -3.79
C GLY A 76 16.50 4.68 -4.38
N ALA A 77 16.10 4.20 -5.56
CA ALA A 77 14.86 4.62 -6.21
C ALA A 77 13.75 3.57 -6.03
N ARG A 78 12.57 4.05 -5.67
CA ARG A 78 11.33 3.26 -5.59
C ARG A 78 10.31 3.83 -6.55
N ASP A 79 9.27 3.04 -6.88
CA ASP A 79 8.17 3.51 -7.73
C ASP A 79 7.44 4.71 -7.13
N PHE A 80 7.43 4.81 -5.79
CA PHE A 80 6.84 5.93 -5.06
C PHE A 80 7.83 6.48 -4.03
N GLU A 81 7.95 7.79 -4.01
CA GLU A 81 8.67 8.50 -2.95
C GLU A 81 7.82 8.59 -1.66
N LEU A 82 8.47 8.68 -0.51
CA LEU A 82 7.77 8.79 0.78
C LEU A 82 6.72 9.92 0.83
N PRO A 83 6.95 11.13 0.29
CA PRO A 83 5.93 12.18 0.25
C PRO A 83 4.70 11.80 -0.58
N GLU A 84 4.87 11.07 -1.68
CA GLU A 84 3.76 10.62 -2.53
C GLU A 84 2.92 9.57 -1.78
N VAL A 85 3.56 8.64 -1.09
CA VAL A 85 2.87 7.65 -0.25
C VAL A 85 2.11 8.32 0.89
N LYS A 86 2.66 9.39 1.50
CA LYS A 86 1.93 10.22 2.49
C LYS A 86 0.66 10.81 1.91
N LEU A 87 0.72 11.37 0.70
CA LEU A 87 -0.47 11.90 0.02
C LEU A 87 -1.53 10.82 -0.25
N LEU A 88 -1.12 9.61 -0.64
CA LEU A 88 -2.04 8.49 -0.83
C LEU A 88 -2.73 8.09 0.48
N VAL A 89 -1.98 8.01 1.57
CA VAL A 89 -2.52 7.72 2.91
C VAL A 89 -3.51 8.79 3.33
N ASP A 90 -3.17 10.07 3.15
CA ASP A 90 -4.05 11.19 3.49
C ASP A 90 -5.33 11.18 2.66
N ALA A 91 -5.27 10.88 1.38
CA ALA A 91 -6.43 10.75 0.51
C ALA A 91 -7.39 9.65 1.00
N VAL A 92 -6.87 8.48 1.38
CA VAL A 92 -7.66 7.39 1.95
C VAL A 92 -8.27 7.80 3.30
N GLN A 93 -7.53 8.51 4.14
CA GLN A 93 -8.04 9.00 5.43
C GLN A 93 -9.11 10.06 5.27
N ALA A 94 -8.93 10.99 4.34
CA ALA A 94 -9.88 12.08 4.08
C ALA A 94 -11.19 11.58 3.46
N SER A 95 -11.19 10.42 2.84
CA SER A 95 -12.37 9.85 2.19
C SER A 95 -13.46 9.50 3.20
N LYS A 96 -14.62 10.14 3.06
CA LYS A 96 -15.80 9.92 3.91
C LYS A 96 -16.64 8.71 3.52
N PHE A 97 -16.49 8.21 2.29
CA PHE A 97 -17.26 7.08 1.77
C PHE A 97 -16.58 5.72 2.01
N ILE A 98 -15.38 5.70 2.56
CA ILE A 98 -14.65 4.48 2.93
C ILE A 98 -14.79 4.27 4.44
N THR A 99 -15.14 3.06 4.87
CA THR A 99 -15.24 2.73 6.29
C THR A 99 -13.86 2.77 6.97
N ALA A 100 -13.84 2.94 8.29
CA ALA A 100 -12.60 2.93 9.05
C ALA A 100 -11.83 1.60 8.91
N LYS A 101 -12.54 0.47 8.81
CA LYS A 101 -11.95 -0.86 8.58
C LYS A 101 -11.27 -0.90 7.20
N LYS A 102 -12.01 -0.52 6.15
CA LYS A 102 -11.49 -0.54 4.77
C LYS A 102 -10.33 0.43 4.57
N SER A 103 -10.36 1.59 5.25
CA SER A 103 -9.24 2.54 5.23
C SER A 103 -7.97 1.93 5.82
N ARG A 104 -8.05 1.23 6.96
CA ARG A 104 -6.89 0.55 7.55
C ARG A 104 -6.33 -0.53 6.64
N GLU A 105 -7.20 -1.33 6.00
CA GLU A 105 -6.77 -2.34 5.03
C GLU A 105 -6.04 -1.73 3.83
N LEU A 106 -6.55 -0.61 3.29
CA LEU A 106 -5.93 0.10 2.16
C LEU A 106 -4.61 0.74 2.57
N ILE A 107 -4.56 1.41 3.72
CA ILE A 107 -3.33 2.00 4.24
C ILE A 107 -2.25 0.93 4.44
N GLY A 108 -2.57 -0.22 5.02
CA GLY A 108 -1.63 -1.33 5.18
C GLY A 108 -1.13 -1.92 3.85
N LYS A 109 -1.86 -1.74 2.73
CA LYS A 109 -1.37 -2.08 1.39
C LYS A 109 -0.46 -0.98 0.83
N ILE A 110 -0.78 0.28 1.07
CA ILE A 110 0.00 1.45 0.65
C ILE A 110 1.35 1.47 1.38
N GLU A 111 1.36 1.13 2.66
CA GLU A 111 2.59 1.03 3.48
C GLU A 111 3.64 0.09 2.89
N LYS A 112 3.22 -0.94 2.13
CA LYS A 112 4.14 -1.88 1.45
C LYS A 112 4.88 -1.26 0.25
N LEU A 113 4.53 -0.04 -0.16
CA LEU A 113 5.23 0.68 -1.23
C LEU A 113 6.55 1.33 -0.76
N VAL A 114 6.76 1.39 0.54
CA VAL A 114 7.95 1.97 1.19
C VAL A 114 8.62 0.94 2.10
N SER A 115 9.77 1.29 2.70
CA SER A 115 10.40 0.41 3.68
C SER A 115 9.58 0.30 4.97
N GLU A 116 9.79 -0.77 5.75
CA GLU A 116 9.16 -0.94 7.07
C GLU A 116 9.42 0.23 8.01
N ASN A 117 10.61 0.83 7.92
CA ASN A 117 10.98 1.97 8.77
C ASN A 117 10.21 3.23 8.37
N GLN A 118 10.07 3.47 7.07
CA GLN A 118 9.24 4.55 6.53
C GLN A 118 7.75 4.30 6.81
N ALA A 119 7.27 3.06 6.70
CA ALA A 119 5.90 2.69 7.05
C ALA A 119 5.56 2.97 8.52
N LYS A 120 6.49 2.73 9.45
CA LYS A 120 6.32 3.08 10.88
C LYS A 120 6.17 4.59 11.10
N GLN A 121 6.80 5.42 10.29
CA GLN A 121 6.60 6.88 10.34
C GLN A 121 5.19 7.25 9.87
N LEU A 122 4.70 6.64 8.78
CA LEU A 122 3.34 6.85 8.27
C LEU A 122 2.28 6.49 9.32
N GLN A 123 2.44 5.38 10.01
CA GLN A 123 1.50 4.93 11.04
C GLN A 123 1.37 5.92 12.20
N ARG A 124 2.47 6.58 12.62
CA ARG A 124 2.43 7.58 13.69
C ARG A 124 1.59 8.80 13.30
N GLU A 125 1.59 9.19 12.04
CA GLU A 125 0.82 10.32 11.52
C GLU A 125 -0.68 9.98 11.38
N VAL A 126 -1.01 8.72 11.10
CA VAL A 126 -2.39 8.22 10.91
C VAL A 126 -3.27 8.34 12.16
N TYR A 127 -2.69 8.26 13.36
CA TYR A 127 -3.46 8.29 14.62
C TYR A 127 -4.05 9.67 14.99
N ILE A 128 -3.68 10.75 14.31
CA ILE A 128 -4.04 12.12 14.70
C ILE A 128 -5.41 12.56 14.15
N PHE A 129 -5.96 11.89 13.14
CA PHE A 129 -7.20 12.32 12.48
C PHE A 129 -8.39 11.37 12.70
N ASN A 130 -9.10 11.57 13.79
CA ASN A 130 -10.40 10.93 14.05
C ASN A 130 -11.50 11.60 13.19
N ARG A 131 -11.47 11.40 11.85
CA ARG A 131 -12.53 11.90 10.97
C ARG A 131 -13.70 10.93 10.98
N THR A 132 -14.92 11.48 11.04
CA THR A 132 -16.17 10.70 10.95
C THR A 132 -16.24 10.00 9.59
N LYS A 133 -16.16 8.68 9.60
CA LYS A 133 -16.27 7.83 8.40
C LYS A 133 -17.64 7.15 8.37
N THR A 134 -18.05 6.73 7.16
CA THR A 134 -19.28 5.94 7.03
C THR A 134 -19.13 4.58 7.72
N GLY A 135 -20.22 4.08 8.28
CA GLY A 135 -20.31 2.69 8.78
C GLY A 135 -20.72 1.68 7.69
N ASN A 136 -21.04 2.15 6.48
CA ASN A 136 -21.61 1.32 5.42
C ASN A 136 -20.54 0.95 4.35
N GLU A 137 -20.11 -0.31 4.34
CA GLU A 137 -19.14 -0.83 3.37
C GLU A 137 -19.68 -0.88 1.93
N THR A 138 -21.01 -0.93 1.74
CA THR A 138 -21.60 -1.01 0.39
C THR A 138 -21.37 0.26 -0.42
N ILE A 139 -21.12 1.40 0.23
CA ILE A 139 -20.86 2.67 -0.45
C ILE A 139 -19.59 2.57 -1.31
N TYR A 140 -18.56 1.92 -0.84
CA TYR A 140 -17.32 1.70 -1.60
C TYR A 140 -17.59 0.99 -2.93
N TYR A 141 -18.35 -0.10 -2.90
CA TYR A 141 -18.72 -0.87 -4.10
C TYR A 141 -19.70 -0.10 -4.99
N ASN A 142 -20.60 0.68 -4.40
CA ASN A 142 -21.52 1.52 -5.19
C ASN A 142 -20.77 2.61 -5.98
N VAL A 143 -19.71 3.18 -5.42
CA VAL A 143 -18.82 4.12 -6.13
C VAL A 143 -18.16 3.45 -7.33
N ASP A 144 -17.68 2.23 -7.15
CA ASP A 144 -17.07 1.44 -8.22
C ASP A 144 -18.06 1.15 -9.37
N HIS A 145 -19.25 0.68 -9.05
CA HIS A 145 -20.33 0.49 -10.05
C HIS A 145 -20.73 1.77 -10.79
N ILE A 146 -20.67 2.93 -10.12
CA ILE A 146 -20.90 4.23 -10.77
C ILE A 146 -19.78 4.51 -11.77
N HIS A 147 -18.51 4.29 -11.41
CA HIS A 147 -17.39 4.48 -12.32
C HIS A 147 -17.45 3.53 -13.52
N GLU A 148 -17.80 2.27 -13.32
CA GLU A 148 -18.02 1.30 -14.41
C GLU A 148 -19.12 1.77 -15.37
N ALA A 149 -20.24 2.24 -14.82
CA ALA A 149 -21.35 2.74 -15.64
C ALA A 149 -20.97 4.00 -16.45
N ILE A 150 -20.20 4.90 -15.85
CA ILE A 150 -19.66 6.09 -16.52
C ILE A 150 -18.73 5.67 -17.67
N SER A 151 -17.77 4.79 -17.40
CA SER A 151 -16.81 4.30 -18.38
C SER A 151 -17.48 3.56 -19.55
N ALA A 152 -18.56 2.82 -19.27
CA ALA A 152 -19.35 2.11 -20.25
C ALA A 152 -20.46 2.96 -20.91
N ASN A 153 -20.55 4.24 -20.57
CA ASN A 153 -21.61 5.17 -21.02
C ASN A 153 -23.03 4.60 -20.79
N ARG A 154 -23.26 3.97 -19.63
CA ARG A 154 -24.53 3.34 -19.25
C ARG A 154 -25.29 4.19 -18.25
N GLN A 155 -26.60 4.05 -18.25
CA GLN A 155 -27.48 4.65 -17.26
C GLN A 155 -27.46 3.83 -15.97
N ILE A 156 -27.45 4.52 -14.82
CA ILE A 156 -27.60 3.89 -13.52
C ILE A 156 -28.97 4.14 -12.91
N LYS A 157 -29.49 3.15 -12.20
CA LYS A 157 -30.73 3.23 -11.44
C LYS A 157 -30.42 2.98 -9.97
N PHE A 158 -30.70 3.93 -9.10
CA PHE A 158 -30.45 3.79 -7.68
C PHE A 158 -31.64 4.22 -6.84
N ARG A 159 -31.68 3.74 -5.60
CA ARG A 159 -32.64 4.15 -4.59
C ARG A 159 -32.00 5.22 -3.72
N TYR A 160 -32.60 6.41 -3.74
CA TYR A 160 -32.20 7.48 -2.85
C TYR A 160 -32.93 7.35 -1.53
N THR A 161 -32.22 7.43 -0.40
CA THR A 161 -32.77 7.40 0.95
C THR A 161 -32.30 8.62 1.71
N GLU A 162 -33.25 9.36 2.30
CA GLU A 162 -32.97 10.49 3.18
C GLU A 162 -33.33 10.12 4.62
N TRP A 163 -32.56 10.62 5.56
CA TRP A 163 -32.90 10.55 6.97
C TRP A 163 -33.72 11.77 7.34
N ASN A 164 -34.99 11.58 7.74
CA ASN A 164 -35.80 12.63 8.29
C ASN A 164 -35.65 12.67 9.81
N LEU A 165 -35.39 13.86 10.34
CA LEU A 165 -35.44 14.13 11.77
C LEU A 165 -36.85 14.62 12.11
N VAL A 166 -37.60 13.85 12.90
CA VAL A 166 -38.86 14.31 13.49
C VAL A 166 -38.62 14.49 14.97
N TYR A 167 -38.81 15.72 15.44
CA TYR A 167 -38.57 16.11 16.85
C TYR A 167 -37.16 15.78 17.39
N GLY A 168 -36.13 15.90 16.54
CA GLY A 168 -34.72 15.67 16.96
C GLY A 168 -34.31 14.24 17.10
N GLN A 169 -35.17 13.26 16.79
CA GLN A 169 -34.81 11.84 16.74
C GLN A 169 -34.81 11.31 15.30
N PRO A 170 -33.82 10.47 14.92
CA PRO A 170 -33.80 9.86 13.61
C PRO A 170 -34.94 8.84 13.48
N VAL A 171 -35.90 9.11 12.63
CA VAL A 171 -36.93 8.17 12.23
C VAL A 171 -36.50 7.56 10.92
N GLY A 172 -36.09 6.33 10.93
CA GLY A 172 -35.63 5.43 9.86
C GLY A 172 -35.61 5.94 8.40
N PRO A 173 -35.04 5.20 7.48
CA PRO A 173 -34.87 5.64 6.09
C PRO A 173 -36.22 5.78 5.39
N PHE A 174 -36.56 6.97 4.90
CA PHE A 174 -37.71 7.21 4.06
C PHE A 174 -37.40 6.76 2.62
N MET A 175 -38.30 5.96 2.01
CA MET A 175 -38.16 5.56 0.61
C MET A 175 -38.49 6.73 -0.31
N GLY A 176 -37.45 7.46 -0.73
CA GLY A 176 -37.59 8.51 -1.77
C GLY A 176 -37.79 7.93 -3.16
N ARG A 177 -38.40 8.70 -4.06
CA ARG A 177 -38.69 8.35 -5.47
C ARG A 177 -37.40 7.94 -6.20
N ARG A 178 -37.46 6.93 -7.07
CA ARG A 178 -36.40 6.53 -7.99
C ARG A 178 -36.02 7.69 -8.89
N LYS A 179 -34.79 8.22 -8.82
CA LYS A 179 -34.27 9.16 -9.81
C LYS A 179 -33.41 8.42 -10.82
N LEU A 180 -33.68 8.63 -12.10
CA LEU A 180 -32.83 8.27 -13.23
C LEU A 180 -31.92 9.46 -13.50
N LEU A 181 -30.61 9.29 -13.31
CA LEU A 181 -29.64 10.26 -13.78
C LEU A 181 -29.17 9.80 -15.17
N SER A 182 -29.65 10.48 -16.22
CA SER A 182 -29.06 10.40 -17.54
C SER A 182 -28.01 11.50 -17.65
N HIS A 183 -26.75 11.17 -17.55
CA HIS A 183 -25.69 12.10 -17.89
C HIS A 183 -25.28 11.84 -19.35
N ARG A 184 -25.76 12.68 -20.27
CA ARG A 184 -25.13 12.86 -21.58
C ARG A 184 -23.96 13.82 -21.36
N LEU A 185 -22.76 13.30 -21.30
CA LEU A 185 -21.58 14.12 -21.54
C LEU A 185 -21.54 14.43 -23.05
N ARG A 186 -21.67 15.73 -23.39
CA ARG A 186 -21.35 16.24 -24.71
C ARG A 186 -19.83 16.44 -24.83
#